data_8cc956def1daf187d384d550475078e8
#
_entry.id   8cc956def1daf187d384d550475078e8
#
_cell.length_a   1.000
_cell.length_b   1.000
_cell.length_c   1.000
_cell.angle_alpha   90.00
_cell.angle_beta   90.00
_cell.angle_gamma   90.00
#
_symmetry.space_group_name_H-M   'P 1'
#
loop_
_entity.id
_entity.type
_entity.pdbx_description
1 polymer ?
#
loop_
_entity_poly.entity_id
_entity_poly.type
_entity_poly.pdbx_seq_one_letter_code
_entity_poly.pdbx_strand_id
1 'polypeptide(L)'
;MKLNKIILSFISALAILLSSSATSFAKVVGDTIVLGSAISLTGKYSSNGVHTQNGYNMAVDRINSMGGVKVGGKTYKFEIIYYDDESNPKRAAQLAERLISQDGVEYMLGPYSSGLTKAIAPVTEKYGVPMVEANGASRSLFTKGYKY
;
A
#
# COMPACT_ATOMS: atom_id res chain seq x y z
N MET A 1 23.31 -47.06 16.73
CA MET A 1 23.81 -45.69 16.48
C MET A 1 23.47 -45.11 15.09
N LYS A 2 23.03 -45.89 14.09
CA LYS A 2 22.60 -45.38 12.77
C LYS A 2 21.14 -44.95 12.68
N LEU A 3 20.24 -45.50 13.50
CA LEU A 3 18.80 -45.23 13.48
C LEU A 3 18.48 -43.81 13.98
N ASN A 4 19.19 -43.30 15.01
CA ASN A 4 18.96 -41.97 15.57
C ASN A 4 19.34 -40.83 14.62
N LYS A 5 20.30 -41.03 13.68
CA LYS A 5 20.68 -40.06 12.68
C LYS A 5 19.63 -39.87 11.60
N ILE A 6 18.92 -40.92 11.23
CA ILE A 6 17.86 -40.90 10.22
C ILE A 6 16.63 -40.15 10.77
N ILE A 7 16.27 -40.41 12.02
CA ILE A 7 15.13 -39.72 12.66
C ILE A 7 15.41 -38.22 12.83
N LEU A 8 16.62 -37.85 13.21
CA LEU A 8 17.01 -36.44 13.32
C LEU A 8 17.01 -35.69 11.99
N SER A 9 17.34 -36.39 10.89
CA SER A 9 17.33 -35.83 9.53
C SER A 9 15.91 -35.61 9.01
N PHE A 10 14.93 -36.46 9.37
CA PHE A 10 13.53 -36.28 9.02
C PHE A 10 12.85 -35.15 9.79
N ILE A 11 13.22 -34.93 11.07
CA ILE A 11 12.70 -33.83 11.87
C ILE A 11 13.20 -32.49 11.34
N SER A 12 14.47 -32.42 10.90
CA SER A 12 15.02 -31.19 10.29
C SER A 12 14.39 -30.84 8.93
N ALA A 13 14.04 -31.85 8.12
CA ALA A 13 13.38 -31.62 6.83
C ALA A 13 11.90 -31.20 6.99
N LEU A 14 11.22 -31.64 8.04
CA LEU A 14 9.83 -31.25 8.30
C LEU A 14 9.73 -29.83 8.90
N ALA A 15 10.76 -29.36 9.60
CA ALA A 15 10.80 -27.99 10.13
C ALA A 15 11.01 -26.91 9.05
N ILE A 16 11.57 -27.25 7.90
CA ILE A 16 11.79 -26.33 6.78
C ILE A 16 10.51 -26.13 5.93
N LEU A 17 9.56 -27.06 5.99
CA LEU A 17 8.27 -26.97 5.27
C LEU A 17 7.21 -26.12 5.98
N LEU A 18 7.49 -25.63 7.18
CA LEU A 18 6.63 -24.72 7.95
C LEU A 18 7.09 -23.26 7.83
N SER A 19 7.83 -22.90 6.77
CA SER A 19 7.93 -21.50 6.35
C SER A 19 6.54 -21.09 5.86
N SER A 20 5.68 -20.74 6.82
CA SER A 20 4.42 -20.06 6.53
C SER A 20 4.77 -18.81 5.74
N SER A 21 4.51 -18.83 4.45
CA SER A 21 4.38 -17.62 3.67
C SER A 21 3.39 -16.76 4.44
N ALA A 22 3.88 -15.73 5.11
CA ALA A 22 3.02 -14.70 5.67
C ALA A 22 2.26 -14.13 4.47
N THR A 23 1.06 -14.63 4.23
CA THR A 23 0.13 -14.00 3.30
C THR A 23 -0.20 -12.66 3.93
N SER A 24 0.42 -11.60 3.41
CA SER A 24 0.00 -10.25 3.68
C SER A 24 -1.43 -10.14 3.18
N PHE A 25 -2.36 -9.94 4.08
CA PHE A 25 -3.75 -9.66 3.75
C PHE A 25 -3.94 -8.16 3.84
N ALA A 26 -4.50 -7.56 2.78
CA ALA A 26 -4.92 -6.17 2.80
C ALA A 26 -5.73 -5.88 4.07
N LYS A 27 -5.55 -4.69 4.64
CA LYS A 27 -6.38 -4.28 5.78
C LYS A 27 -7.84 -4.32 5.38
N VAL A 28 -8.52 -5.33 5.86
CA VAL A 28 -9.95 -5.54 5.66
C VAL A 28 -10.66 -5.34 6.98
N VAL A 29 -11.59 -4.40 7.02
CA VAL A 29 -12.47 -4.16 8.15
C VAL A 29 -13.89 -4.59 7.76
N GLY A 30 -14.30 -5.75 8.23
CA GLY A 30 -15.54 -6.37 7.79
C GLY A 30 -15.50 -6.78 6.31
N ASP A 31 -16.21 -6.06 5.45
CA ASP A 31 -16.27 -6.20 3.99
C ASP A 31 -15.58 -5.04 3.24
N THR A 32 -14.73 -4.26 3.92
CA THR A 32 -14.09 -3.05 3.38
C THR A 32 -12.58 -3.21 3.30
N ILE A 33 -12.02 -2.97 2.11
CA ILE A 33 -10.58 -2.85 1.88
C ILE A 33 -10.19 -1.40 2.09
N VAL A 34 -9.26 -1.15 3.02
CA VAL A 34 -8.81 0.20 3.37
C VAL A 34 -7.55 0.56 2.58
N LEU A 35 -7.64 1.63 1.80
CA LEU A 35 -6.53 2.22 1.05
C LEU A 35 -5.95 3.40 1.84
N GLY A 36 -4.70 3.79 1.56
CA GLY A 36 -4.07 4.95 2.18
C GLY A 36 -3.59 5.97 1.17
N SER A 37 -3.65 7.27 1.51
CA SER A 37 -3.07 8.33 0.69
C SER A 37 -2.54 9.46 1.57
N ALA A 38 -1.25 9.74 1.46
CA ALA A 38 -0.64 10.99 1.93
C ALA A 38 -0.69 11.98 0.77
N ILE A 39 -1.48 13.05 0.89
CA ILE A 39 -1.84 13.92 -0.22
C ILE A 39 -1.84 15.39 0.22
N SER A 40 -1.54 16.31 -0.69
CA SER A 40 -1.50 17.75 -0.37
C SER A 40 -2.90 18.35 -0.33
N LEU A 41 -3.47 18.47 0.85
CA LEU A 41 -4.73 19.21 1.06
C LEU A 41 -4.48 20.67 1.39
N THR A 42 -3.25 20.99 1.85
CA THR A 42 -2.76 22.35 2.08
C THR A 42 -1.40 22.57 1.41
N GLY A 43 -0.88 23.81 1.48
CA GLY A 43 0.39 24.19 0.88
C GLY A 43 0.31 24.47 -0.63
N LYS A 44 1.47 24.51 -1.29
CA LYS A 44 1.61 24.95 -2.69
C LYS A 44 0.92 24.05 -3.72
N TYR A 45 0.67 22.79 -3.38
CA TYR A 45 0.02 21.83 -4.26
C TYR A 45 -1.43 21.55 -3.89
N SER A 46 -2.02 22.30 -2.95
CA SER A 46 -3.36 22.02 -2.42
C SER A 46 -4.44 21.93 -3.50
N SER A 47 -4.44 22.84 -4.48
CA SER A 47 -5.40 22.79 -5.58
C SER A 47 -5.34 21.45 -6.35
N ASN A 48 -4.13 21.02 -6.70
CA ASN A 48 -3.93 19.76 -7.41
C ASN A 48 -4.21 18.54 -6.52
N GLY A 49 -3.82 18.61 -5.25
CA GLY A 49 -4.09 17.56 -4.26
C GLY A 49 -5.57 17.33 -4.04
N VAL A 50 -6.35 18.40 -3.92
CA VAL A 50 -7.82 18.32 -3.82
C VAL A 50 -8.44 17.72 -5.10
N HIS A 51 -7.95 18.09 -6.29
CA HIS A 51 -8.42 17.46 -7.52
C HIS A 51 -8.10 15.96 -7.56
N THR A 52 -6.91 15.57 -7.10
CA THR A 52 -6.51 14.16 -7.00
C THR A 52 -7.41 13.41 -6.01
N GLN A 53 -7.68 13.99 -4.83
CA GLN A 53 -8.59 13.43 -3.83
C GLN A 53 -9.99 13.23 -4.41
N ASN A 54 -10.52 14.23 -5.10
CA ASN A 54 -11.84 14.14 -5.74
C ASN A 54 -11.89 13.01 -6.78
N GLY A 55 -10.82 12.84 -7.56
CA GLY A 55 -10.71 11.74 -8.52
C GLY A 55 -10.72 10.36 -7.84
N TYR A 56 -9.99 10.19 -6.75
CA TYR A 56 -9.97 8.96 -5.97
C TYR A 56 -11.32 8.68 -5.32
N ASN A 57 -11.93 9.68 -4.70
CA ASN A 57 -13.27 9.55 -4.11
C ASN A 57 -14.31 9.14 -5.16
N MET A 58 -14.31 9.81 -6.31
CA MET A 58 -15.23 9.48 -7.41
C MET A 58 -15.05 8.02 -7.90
N ALA A 59 -13.81 7.55 -7.99
CA ALA A 59 -13.52 6.18 -8.39
C ALA A 59 -14.02 5.17 -7.35
N VAL A 60 -13.77 5.42 -6.06
CA VAL A 60 -14.22 4.58 -4.94
C VAL A 60 -15.74 4.57 -4.87
N ASP A 61 -16.38 5.72 -4.94
CA ASP A 61 -17.85 5.84 -4.92
C ASP A 61 -18.49 5.07 -6.08
N ARG A 62 -17.91 5.17 -7.27
CA ARG A 62 -18.39 4.42 -8.45
C ARG A 62 -18.26 2.91 -8.23
N ILE A 63 -17.11 2.42 -7.79
CA ILE A 63 -16.88 0.99 -7.53
C ILE A 63 -17.85 0.49 -6.46
N ASN A 64 -17.98 1.24 -5.37
CA ASN A 64 -18.85 0.89 -4.25
C ASN A 64 -20.34 0.89 -4.64
N SER A 65 -20.78 1.82 -5.50
CA SER A 65 -22.15 1.88 -6.00
C SER A 65 -22.49 0.72 -6.94
N MET A 66 -21.48 0.17 -7.65
CA MET A 66 -21.64 -1.04 -8.46
C MET A 66 -21.61 -2.34 -7.64
N GLY A 67 -21.55 -2.25 -6.32
CA GLY A 67 -21.53 -3.39 -5.40
C GLY A 67 -20.14 -3.75 -4.88
N GLY A 68 -19.08 -3.04 -5.29
CA GLY A 68 -17.71 -3.30 -4.86
C GLY A 68 -16.95 -4.27 -5.77
N VAL A 69 -15.86 -4.84 -5.26
CA VAL A 69 -15.00 -5.79 -5.97
C VAL A 69 -15.12 -7.19 -5.41
N LYS A 70 -15.08 -8.21 -6.27
CA LYS A 70 -15.13 -9.60 -5.86
C LYS A 70 -13.71 -10.18 -5.77
N VAL A 71 -13.36 -10.68 -4.58
CA VAL A 71 -12.07 -11.31 -4.31
C VAL A 71 -12.32 -12.62 -3.55
N GLY A 72 -11.84 -13.73 -4.06
CA GLY A 72 -11.99 -15.04 -3.38
C GLY A 72 -13.43 -15.45 -3.08
N GLY A 73 -14.40 -15.04 -3.92
CA GLY A 73 -15.82 -15.35 -3.74
C GLY A 73 -16.57 -14.41 -2.79
N LYS A 74 -15.87 -13.46 -2.14
CA LYS A 74 -16.45 -12.40 -1.31
C LYS A 74 -16.46 -11.08 -2.05
N THR A 75 -17.38 -10.19 -1.69
CA THR A 75 -17.47 -8.85 -2.23
C THR A 75 -16.99 -7.84 -1.20
N TYR A 76 -16.12 -6.92 -1.63
CA TYR A 76 -15.54 -5.88 -0.78
C TYR A 76 -15.81 -4.50 -1.36
N LYS A 77 -16.00 -3.54 -0.47
CA LYS A 77 -16.00 -2.11 -0.78
C LYS A 77 -14.63 -1.50 -0.49
N PHE A 78 -14.40 -0.28 -0.96
CA PHE A 78 -13.20 0.48 -0.65
C PHE A 78 -13.51 1.65 0.27
N GLU A 79 -12.53 1.97 1.11
CA GLU A 79 -12.45 3.21 1.88
C GLU A 79 -11.02 3.75 1.77
N ILE A 80 -10.84 5.08 1.91
CA ILE A 80 -9.52 5.72 1.82
C ILE A 80 -9.26 6.50 3.11
N ILE A 81 -8.11 6.24 3.74
CA ILE A 81 -7.56 7.08 4.81
C ILE A 81 -6.67 8.13 4.17
N TYR A 82 -6.99 9.39 4.38
CA TYR A 82 -6.21 10.52 3.90
C TYR A 82 -5.44 11.21 5.03
N TYR A 83 -4.19 11.59 4.74
CA TYR A 83 -3.41 12.51 5.56
C TYR A 83 -2.88 13.66 4.71
N ASP A 84 -2.95 14.88 5.26
CA ASP A 84 -2.41 16.07 4.61
C ASP A 84 -0.88 16.13 4.75
N ASP A 85 -0.17 16.05 3.63
CA ASP A 85 1.28 16.14 3.57
C ASP A 85 1.80 17.59 3.54
N GLU A 86 0.89 18.58 3.51
CA GLU A 86 1.19 20.02 3.47
C GLU A 86 2.13 20.40 2.33
N SER A 87 2.13 19.65 1.24
CA SER A 87 3.03 19.80 0.10
C SER A 87 4.52 19.63 0.46
N ASN A 88 4.81 18.90 1.54
CA ASN A 88 6.14 18.67 2.08
C ASN A 88 6.58 17.21 1.85
N PRO A 89 7.67 16.96 1.07
CA PRO A 89 8.12 15.61 0.77
C PRO A 89 8.52 14.78 2.00
N LYS A 90 9.14 15.41 3.00
CA LYS A 90 9.53 14.71 4.24
C LYS A 90 8.28 14.27 5.02
N ARG A 91 7.28 15.16 5.12
CA ARG A 91 6.01 14.84 5.77
C ARG A 91 5.25 13.76 5.01
N ALA A 92 5.20 13.83 3.68
CA ALA A 92 4.58 12.80 2.85
C ALA A 92 5.16 11.40 3.11
N ALA A 93 6.50 11.28 3.18
CA ALA A 93 7.15 10.02 3.52
C ALA A 93 6.81 9.53 4.94
N GLN A 94 6.79 10.42 5.93
CA GLN A 94 6.42 10.09 7.31
C GLN A 94 4.96 9.63 7.43
N LEU A 95 4.06 10.26 6.69
CA LEU A 95 2.64 9.88 6.68
C LEU A 95 2.39 8.59 5.93
N ALA A 96 3.13 8.31 4.85
CA ALA A 96 3.10 7.02 4.19
C ALA A 96 3.58 5.89 5.13
N GLU A 97 4.67 6.12 5.88
CA GLU A 97 5.13 5.16 6.89
C GLU A 97 4.09 4.94 7.99
N ARG A 98 3.42 6.00 8.46
CA ARG A 98 2.33 5.90 9.42
C ARG A 98 1.16 5.08 8.89
N LEU A 99 0.67 5.39 7.68
CA LEU A 99 -0.43 4.66 7.04
C LEU A 99 -0.15 3.16 6.99
N ILE A 100 1.08 2.78 6.63
CA ILE A 100 1.48 1.38 6.53
C ILE A 100 1.69 0.75 7.90
N SER A 101 2.53 1.37 8.77
CA SER A 101 3.01 0.74 10.01
C SER A 101 2.04 0.85 11.19
N GLN A 102 1.21 1.89 11.23
CA GLN A 102 0.27 2.15 12.34
C GLN A 102 -1.17 1.89 11.93
N ASP A 103 -1.57 2.41 10.76
CA ASP A 103 -2.95 2.22 10.29
C ASP A 103 -3.13 0.88 9.56
N GLY A 104 -2.05 0.16 9.24
CA GLY A 104 -2.07 -1.18 8.65
C GLY A 104 -2.56 -1.19 7.20
N VAL A 105 -2.37 -0.10 6.46
CA VAL A 105 -2.72 -0.01 5.05
C VAL A 105 -1.74 -0.83 4.22
N GLU A 106 -2.27 -1.65 3.30
CA GLU A 106 -1.47 -2.51 2.41
C GLU A 106 -1.56 -2.11 0.93
N TYR A 107 -2.31 -1.07 0.61
CA TYR A 107 -2.39 -0.47 -0.73
C TYR A 107 -2.37 1.05 -0.61
N MET A 108 -1.47 1.69 -1.33
CA MET A 108 -1.33 3.14 -1.33
C MET A 108 -1.81 3.75 -2.64
N LEU A 109 -2.43 4.93 -2.53
CA LEU A 109 -2.73 5.82 -3.65
C LEU A 109 -1.73 6.98 -3.60
N GLY A 110 -1.05 7.21 -4.71
CA GLY A 110 0.01 8.21 -4.81
C GLY A 110 -0.48 9.66 -4.73
N PRO A 111 0.40 10.59 -4.35
CA PRO A 111 0.06 12.01 -4.27
C PRO A 111 0.18 12.71 -5.64
N TYR A 112 -0.31 13.96 -5.72
CA TYR A 112 0.09 14.85 -6.79
C TYR A 112 1.58 15.21 -6.66
N SER A 113 2.25 15.27 -7.80
CA SER A 113 3.64 15.65 -8.05
C SER A 113 4.68 14.55 -7.91
N SER A 114 5.61 14.54 -8.88
CA SER A 114 6.76 13.64 -8.88
C SER A 114 7.68 13.79 -7.67
N GLY A 115 7.72 15.00 -7.06
CA GLY A 115 8.55 15.25 -5.87
C GLY A 115 8.03 14.52 -4.64
N LEU A 116 6.73 14.54 -4.41
CA LEU A 116 6.08 13.83 -3.32
C LEU A 116 6.09 12.32 -3.56
N THR A 117 5.79 11.89 -4.78
CA THR A 117 5.88 10.47 -5.16
C THR A 117 7.29 9.90 -4.93
N LYS A 118 8.34 10.66 -5.29
CA LYS A 118 9.75 10.25 -5.02
C LYS A 118 10.06 10.09 -3.54
N ALA A 119 9.39 10.83 -2.67
CA ALA A 119 9.58 10.73 -1.23
C ALA A 119 8.85 9.52 -0.65
N ILE A 120 7.68 9.18 -1.18
CA ILE A 120 6.86 8.04 -0.71
C ILE A 120 7.35 6.71 -1.27
N ALA A 121 7.76 6.64 -2.53
CA ALA A 121 8.12 5.39 -3.19
C ALA A 121 9.17 4.53 -2.46
N PRO A 122 10.25 5.08 -1.84
CA PRO A 122 11.16 4.28 -1.02
C PRO A 122 10.50 3.68 0.23
N VAL A 123 9.48 4.32 0.77
CA VAL A 123 8.73 3.83 1.93
C VAL A 123 7.87 2.64 1.52
N THR A 124 7.09 2.77 0.46
CA THR A 124 6.25 1.69 -0.04
C THR A 124 7.09 0.48 -0.47
N GLU A 125 8.24 0.71 -1.14
CA GLU A 125 9.20 -0.35 -1.49
C GLU A 125 9.76 -1.06 -0.24
N LYS A 126 10.17 -0.31 0.80
CA LYS A 126 10.68 -0.86 2.07
C LYS A 126 9.70 -1.82 2.73
N TYR A 127 8.42 -1.49 2.67
CA TYR A 127 7.36 -2.29 3.31
C TYR A 127 6.71 -3.31 2.36
N GLY A 128 7.06 -3.32 1.08
CA GLY A 128 6.44 -4.20 0.09
C GLY A 128 4.97 -3.87 -0.19
N VAL A 129 4.59 -2.60 -0.02
CA VAL A 129 3.22 -2.11 -0.20
C VAL A 129 3.07 -1.47 -1.58
N PRO A 130 2.24 -2.00 -2.47
CA PRO A 130 2.06 -1.42 -3.80
C PRO A 130 1.42 -0.03 -3.74
N MET A 131 1.96 0.89 -4.54
CA MET A 131 1.43 2.24 -4.70
C MET A 131 0.96 2.46 -6.14
N VAL A 132 -0.34 2.76 -6.29
CA VAL A 132 -0.89 3.21 -7.58
C VAL A 132 -0.61 4.69 -7.73
N GLU A 133 0.25 5.05 -8.68
CA GLU A 133 0.64 6.42 -8.96
C GLU A 133 -0.10 6.99 -10.18
N ALA A 134 -0.92 8.02 -9.98
CA ALA A 134 -1.71 8.64 -11.03
C ALA A 134 -1.14 9.99 -11.52
N ASN A 135 -0.33 10.67 -10.72
CA ASN A 135 0.05 12.08 -10.94
C ASN A 135 1.57 12.34 -10.92
N GLY A 136 2.39 11.30 -10.76
CA GLY A 136 3.85 11.37 -10.82
C GLY A 136 4.37 11.18 -12.24
N ALA A 137 4.52 12.24 -13.02
CA ALA A 137 4.88 12.19 -14.45
C ALA A 137 6.38 12.01 -14.75
N SER A 138 7.26 12.02 -13.74
CA SER A 138 8.70 11.95 -13.97
C SER A 138 9.16 10.53 -14.30
N ARG A 139 9.80 10.35 -15.46
CA ARG A 139 10.41 9.07 -15.87
C ARG A 139 11.31 8.47 -14.79
N SER A 140 12.01 9.31 -14.00
CA SER A 140 12.92 8.85 -12.94
C SER A 140 12.22 8.14 -11.77
N LEU A 141 10.90 8.19 -11.67
CA LEU A 141 10.13 7.36 -10.73
C LEU A 141 10.18 5.88 -11.13
N PHE A 142 10.10 5.61 -12.42
CA PHE A 142 9.93 4.27 -12.97
C PHE A 142 11.24 3.59 -13.42
N THR A 143 12.38 4.27 -13.25
CA THR A 143 13.71 3.73 -13.64
C THR A 143 14.57 3.29 -12.46
N LYS A 144 14.04 3.33 -11.24
CA LYS A 144 14.78 2.93 -10.02
C LYS A 144 14.71 1.43 -9.71
N GLY A 145 13.91 0.68 -10.44
CA GLY A 145 13.74 -0.76 -10.24
C GLY A 145 12.92 -1.12 -9.01
N TYR A 146 12.10 -0.20 -8.49
CA TYR A 146 11.11 -0.51 -7.44
C TYR A 146 10.08 -1.51 -7.98
N LYS A 147 9.61 -2.38 -7.08
CA LYS A 147 8.62 -3.43 -7.40
C LYS A 147 7.21 -3.04 -6.96
N TYR A 148 7.12 -2.14 -5.99
CA TYR A 148 5.89 -1.78 -5.29
C TYR A 148 5.53 -0.31 -5.45
#